data_e3b4f339c2656c3c768a09e806b4e150
#
_entry.id   e3b4f339c2656c3c768a09e806b4e150
#
_cell.length_a   1.000
_cell.length_b   1.000
_cell.length_c   1.000
_cell.angle_alpha   90.00
_cell.angle_beta   90.00
_cell.angle_gamma   90.00
#
_symmetry.space_group_name_H-M   'P 1'
#
loop_
_entity.id
_entity.type
_entity.pdbx_description
1 polymer ?
#
loop_
_entity_poly.entity_id
_entity_poly.type
_entity_poly.pdbx_seq_one_letter_code
_entity_poly.pdbx_strand_id
1 'polypeptide(L)'
;MTVESVEHKAGFVAIIGRPNVGKSTLVNALVGRKIVITSKHPNTTRNPIRGIISKPDFQMIVVDTPGIHKPKTLLGSRLNSMVSENLESVDAVLICLPADEEIGFGDEYIAKQVLNQRRVLIAVTKTDSVKQETLLAKLIEVGEFAASVGLSVAEIVPISAKNEDQTDLLLSLLAEKLPISPSLYPEDITTDQASEMTITELIREAAIENLYEEVPHSIVVTIDEMTKREGKDFFDIHATLHV
;
A
#
# COMPACT_ATOMS: atom_id res chain seq x y z
N MET A 1 37.61 -15.68 -11.16
CA MET A 1 36.17 -15.51 -11.10
C MET A 1 35.91 -14.26 -10.26
N THR A 2 35.73 -13.12 -10.92
CA THR A 2 35.28 -11.88 -10.26
C THR A 2 33.84 -12.11 -9.84
N VAL A 3 33.60 -12.16 -8.53
CA VAL A 3 32.25 -12.06 -7.98
C VAL A 3 31.80 -10.65 -8.33
N GLU A 4 30.90 -10.50 -9.30
CA GLU A 4 30.18 -9.23 -9.50
C GLU A 4 29.47 -8.95 -8.18
N SER A 5 29.93 -7.94 -7.47
CA SER A 5 29.22 -7.43 -6.31
C SER A 5 27.88 -6.90 -6.81
N VAL A 6 26.80 -7.61 -6.51
CA VAL A 6 25.44 -7.10 -6.77
C VAL A 6 25.35 -5.76 -6.03
N GLU A 7 25.22 -4.66 -6.79
CA GLU A 7 25.09 -3.33 -6.20
C GLU A 7 23.75 -3.27 -5.45
N HIS A 8 23.82 -3.11 -4.13
CA HIS A 8 22.63 -3.00 -3.29
C HIS A 8 21.83 -1.74 -3.67
N LYS A 9 20.52 -1.89 -3.73
CA LYS A 9 19.58 -0.81 -4.05
C LYS A 9 18.69 -0.53 -2.86
N ALA A 10 18.39 0.75 -2.58
CA ALA A 10 17.39 1.09 -1.58
C ALA A 10 16.62 2.34 -1.99
N GLY A 11 15.32 2.37 -1.67
CA GLY A 11 14.49 3.52 -2.02
C GLY A 11 13.03 3.34 -1.63
N PHE A 12 12.24 4.35 -1.97
CA PHE A 12 10.84 4.48 -1.60
C PHE A 12 9.92 4.21 -2.78
N VAL A 13 8.85 3.44 -2.52
CA VAL A 13 7.79 3.16 -3.49
C VAL A 13 6.45 3.59 -2.91
N ALA A 14 5.77 4.52 -3.58
CA ALA A 14 4.40 4.89 -3.21
C ALA A 14 3.40 3.93 -3.84
N ILE A 15 2.50 3.39 -3.03
CA ILE A 15 1.37 2.58 -3.51
C ILE A 15 0.12 3.45 -3.49
N ILE A 16 -0.44 3.73 -4.67
CA ILE A 16 -1.59 4.60 -4.85
C ILE A 16 -2.75 3.88 -5.56
N GLY A 17 -3.93 4.42 -5.41
CA GLY A 17 -5.15 3.86 -6.02
C GLY A 17 -6.39 4.31 -5.26
N ARG A 18 -7.57 4.07 -5.84
CA ARG A 18 -8.85 4.35 -5.16
C ARG A 18 -8.97 3.62 -3.82
N PRO A 19 -9.89 4.01 -2.94
CA PRO A 19 -10.25 3.17 -1.78
C PRO A 19 -10.66 1.76 -2.24
N ASN A 20 -10.35 0.76 -1.41
CA ASN A 20 -10.75 -0.65 -1.57
C ASN A 20 -10.20 -1.40 -2.80
N VAL A 21 -9.25 -0.83 -3.55
CA VAL A 21 -8.58 -1.52 -4.68
C VAL A 21 -7.54 -2.56 -4.25
N GLY A 22 -7.33 -2.77 -2.95
CA GLY A 22 -6.41 -3.79 -2.43
C GLY A 22 -5.01 -3.31 -2.05
N LYS A 23 -4.76 -1.99 -1.95
CA LYS A 23 -3.44 -1.42 -1.57
C LYS A 23 -2.89 -2.00 -0.25
N SER A 24 -3.64 -1.86 0.84
CA SER A 24 -3.20 -2.32 2.17
C SER A 24 -3.00 -3.84 2.22
N THR A 25 -3.84 -4.61 1.50
CA THR A 25 -3.65 -6.06 1.36
C THR A 25 -2.34 -6.37 0.63
N LEU A 26 -2.06 -5.62 -0.44
CA LEU A 26 -0.82 -5.76 -1.20
C LEU A 26 0.40 -5.41 -0.35
N VAL A 27 0.37 -4.31 0.40
CA VAL A 27 1.46 -3.93 1.31
C VAL A 27 1.76 -5.06 2.31
N ASN A 28 0.73 -5.62 2.95
CA ASN A 28 0.90 -6.73 3.89
C ASN A 28 1.51 -7.98 3.21
N ALA A 29 1.08 -8.30 1.99
CA ALA A 29 1.63 -9.42 1.22
C ALA A 29 3.10 -9.19 0.84
N LEU A 30 3.47 -7.99 0.38
CA LEU A 30 4.85 -7.65 0.02
C LEU A 30 5.80 -7.65 1.23
N VAL A 31 5.32 -7.19 2.39
CA VAL A 31 6.10 -7.19 3.66
C VAL A 31 6.15 -8.59 4.29
N GLY A 32 5.21 -9.49 3.94
CA GLY A 32 5.11 -10.83 4.51
C GLY A 32 4.52 -10.87 5.93
N ARG A 33 3.94 -9.77 6.41
CA ARG A 33 3.25 -9.69 7.70
C ARG A 33 2.22 -8.56 7.71
N LYS A 34 1.27 -8.66 8.63
CA LYS A 34 0.25 -7.62 8.79
C LYS A 34 0.82 -6.40 9.54
N ILE A 35 1.00 -5.31 8.83
CA ILE A 35 1.43 -4.01 9.35
C ILE A 35 0.40 -2.91 9.11
N VAL A 36 -0.51 -3.12 8.13
CA VAL A 36 -1.59 -2.20 7.78
C VAL A 36 -2.91 -2.89 8.00
N ILE A 37 -3.88 -2.17 8.54
CA ILE A 37 -5.25 -2.68 8.66
C ILE A 37 -5.93 -2.75 7.30
N THR A 38 -6.78 -3.74 7.14
CA THR A 38 -7.56 -3.96 5.93
C THR A 38 -9.05 -3.94 6.26
N SER A 39 -9.87 -3.24 5.50
CA SER A 39 -11.31 -3.20 5.69
C SER A 39 -12.04 -3.03 4.37
N LYS A 40 -13.29 -3.48 4.31
CA LYS A 40 -14.20 -3.21 3.18
C LYS A 40 -14.69 -1.76 3.16
N HIS A 41 -14.52 -1.02 4.24
CA HIS A 41 -14.92 0.38 4.33
C HIS A 41 -13.88 1.29 3.67
N PRO A 42 -14.29 2.34 2.93
CA PRO A 42 -13.36 3.29 2.33
C PRO A 42 -12.60 4.10 3.40
N ASN A 43 -11.40 4.58 3.04
CA ASN A 43 -10.55 5.41 3.90
C ASN A 43 -10.14 4.73 5.23
N THR A 44 -9.83 3.44 5.17
CA THR A 44 -9.32 2.67 6.31
C THR A 44 -7.95 3.19 6.74
N THR A 45 -7.03 3.41 5.81
CA THR A 45 -5.72 4.03 6.04
C THR A 45 -5.90 5.54 6.17
N ARG A 46 -5.55 6.11 7.32
CA ARG A 46 -5.64 7.55 7.61
C ARG A 46 -4.28 8.23 7.61
N ASN A 47 -3.25 7.51 8.00
CA ASN A 47 -1.86 7.96 8.02
C ASN A 47 -1.05 7.11 7.05
N PRO A 48 -0.07 7.67 6.35
CA PRO A 48 0.86 6.87 5.56
C PRO A 48 1.59 5.89 6.47
N ILE A 49 1.57 4.61 6.12
CA ILE A 49 2.30 3.56 6.84
C ILE A 49 3.43 3.10 5.94
N ARG A 50 4.63 2.99 6.51
CA ARG A 50 5.79 2.49 5.80
C ARG A 50 6.00 1.02 6.13
N GLY A 51 5.97 0.19 5.08
CA GLY A 51 6.42 -1.19 5.13
C GLY A 51 7.85 -1.29 4.64
N ILE A 52 8.72 -1.97 5.37
CA ILE A 52 10.12 -2.14 5.04
C ILE A 52 10.36 -3.58 4.64
N ILE A 53 10.88 -3.76 3.42
CA ILE A 53 11.20 -5.06 2.83
C ILE A 53 12.70 -5.09 2.61
N SER A 54 13.41 -5.90 3.40
CA SER A 54 14.85 -6.08 3.29
C SER A 54 15.16 -7.43 2.65
N LYS A 55 15.96 -7.41 1.59
CA LYS A 55 16.50 -8.55 0.85
C LYS A 55 18.01 -8.37 0.68
N PRO A 56 18.77 -9.42 0.37
CA PRO A 56 20.23 -9.29 0.23
C PRO A 56 20.71 -8.27 -0.81
N ASP A 57 19.91 -8.02 -1.84
CA ASP A 57 20.21 -7.18 -2.99
C ASP A 57 19.46 -5.84 -3.00
N PHE A 58 18.42 -5.70 -2.17
CA PHE A 58 17.71 -4.43 -2.06
C PHE A 58 16.99 -4.23 -0.70
N GLN A 59 16.73 -2.97 -0.39
CA GLN A 59 15.77 -2.57 0.64
C GLN A 59 14.72 -1.64 0.04
N MET A 60 13.46 -2.03 0.12
CA MET A 60 12.33 -1.28 -0.41
C MET A 60 11.43 -0.78 0.73
N ILE A 61 11.19 0.52 0.73
CA ILE A 61 10.25 1.15 1.66
C ILE A 61 8.96 1.43 0.91
N VAL A 62 7.94 0.60 1.14
CA VAL A 62 6.61 0.80 0.56
C VAL A 62 5.80 1.73 1.45
N VAL A 63 5.28 2.79 0.84
CA VAL A 63 4.43 3.75 1.54
C VAL A 63 2.98 3.46 1.18
N ASP A 64 2.20 2.90 2.14
CA ASP A 64 0.74 2.76 1.97
C ASP A 64 0.11 4.13 2.14
N THR A 65 -0.50 4.62 1.08
CA THR A 65 -1.16 5.92 1.09
C THR A 65 -2.66 5.78 1.30
N PRO A 66 -3.30 6.73 1.97
CA PRO A 66 -4.76 6.83 1.94
C PRO A 66 -5.28 6.77 0.51
N GLY A 67 -6.44 6.13 0.30
CA GLY A 67 -7.02 6.04 -1.03
C GLY A 67 -7.29 7.42 -1.62
N ILE A 68 -6.74 7.68 -2.81
CA ILE A 68 -6.94 8.95 -3.50
C ILE A 68 -8.34 8.95 -4.14
N HIS A 69 -9.10 10.02 -3.90
CA HIS A 69 -10.38 10.25 -4.55
C HIS A 69 -10.59 11.75 -4.74
N LYS A 70 -11.47 12.13 -5.66
CA LYS A 70 -11.84 13.55 -5.80
C LYS A 70 -12.40 14.05 -4.47
N PRO A 71 -11.75 15.02 -3.80
CA PRO A 71 -12.12 15.39 -2.43
C PRO A 71 -13.51 16.01 -2.40
N LYS A 72 -14.38 15.47 -1.55
CA LYS A 72 -15.71 16.04 -1.25
C LYS A 72 -15.77 16.68 0.13
N THR A 73 -14.72 16.47 0.94
CA THR A 73 -14.63 16.93 2.34
C THR A 73 -13.24 17.52 2.61
N LEU A 74 -13.12 18.32 3.67
CA LEU A 74 -11.83 18.84 4.13
C LEU A 74 -10.85 17.72 4.48
N LEU A 75 -11.34 16.61 5.06
CA LEU A 75 -10.53 15.44 5.34
C LEU A 75 -9.98 14.83 4.05
N GLY A 76 -10.82 14.64 3.03
CA GLY A 76 -10.40 14.12 1.73
C GLY A 76 -9.34 15.03 1.07
N SER A 77 -9.47 16.34 1.16
CA SER A 77 -8.45 17.28 0.66
C SER A 77 -7.11 17.11 1.38
N ARG A 78 -7.11 16.99 2.70
CA ARG A 78 -5.89 16.80 3.49
C ARG A 78 -5.21 15.45 3.17
N LEU A 79 -5.99 14.38 3.03
CA LEU A 79 -5.45 13.08 2.64
C LEU A 79 -4.79 13.14 1.25
N ASN A 80 -5.41 13.80 0.28
CA ASN A 80 -4.81 13.96 -1.05
C ASN A 80 -3.53 14.81 -1.01
N SER A 81 -3.46 15.89 -0.20
CA SER A 81 -2.23 16.67 -0.04
C SER A 81 -1.08 15.84 0.52
N MET A 82 -1.36 15.00 1.54
CA MET A 82 -0.37 14.08 2.10
C MET A 82 0.16 13.09 1.04
N VAL A 83 -0.71 12.61 0.15
CA VAL A 83 -0.27 11.73 -0.95
C VAL A 83 0.60 12.50 -1.94
N SER A 84 0.21 13.71 -2.34
CA SER A 84 0.99 14.54 -3.28
C SER A 84 2.40 14.84 -2.73
N GLU A 85 2.52 15.19 -1.46
CA GLU A 85 3.81 15.41 -0.80
C GLU A 85 4.69 14.14 -0.81
N ASN A 86 4.10 12.98 -0.56
CA ASN A 86 4.82 11.70 -0.63
C ASN A 86 5.27 11.37 -2.07
N LEU A 87 4.45 11.68 -3.09
CA LEU A 87 4.79 11.38 -4.49
C LEU A 87 6.02 12.13 -4.99
N GLU A 88 6.32 13.31 -4.47
CA GLU A 88 7.51 14.09 -4.86
C GLU A 88 8.82 13.47 -4.34
N SER A 89 8.74 12.65 -3.29
CA SER A 89 9.90 12.12 -2.58
C SER A 89 10.16 10.63 -2.82
N VAL A 90 9.40 9.96 -3.69
CA VAL A 90 9.57 8.52 -3.96
C VAL A 90 10.32 8.24 -5.24
N ASP A 91 10.97 7.07 -5.28
CA ASP A 91 11.76 6.59 -6.42
C ASP A 91 10.91 5.91 -7.49
N ALA A 92 9.80 5.29 -7.09
CA ALA A 92 8.84 4.68 -8.00
C ALA A 92 7.40 4.78 -7.47
N VAL A 93 6.45 4.67 -8.37
CA VAL A 93 5.00 4.68 -8.04
C VAL A 93 4.36 3.41 -8.57
N LEU A 94 3.57 2.77 -7.72
CA LEU A 94 2.73 1.64 -8.06
C LEU A 94 1.25 2.05 -8.00
N ILE A 95 0.59 2.06 -9.15
CA ILE A 95 -0.86 2.31 -9.24
C ILE A 95 -1.58 0.97 -9.10
N CYS A 96 -2.54 0.88 -8.19
CA CYS A 96 -3.40 -0.30 -8.04
C CYS A 96 -4.74 -0.08 -8.74
N LEU A 97 -5.07 -0.96 -9.68
CA LEU A 97 -6.34 -1.02 -10.39
C LEU A 97 -6.96 -2.42 -10.16
N PRO A 98 -8.19 -2.54 -9.65
CA PRO A 98 -8.78 -3.85 -9.39
C PRO A 98 -9.29 -4.51 -10.68
N ALA A 99 -9.12 -5.83 -10.78
CA ALA A 99 -9.57 -6.60 -11.96
C ALA A 99 -11.09 -6.73 -12.04
N ASP A 100 -11.76 -6.65 -10.88
CA ASP A 100 -13.22 -6.85 -10.70
C ASP A 100 -14.06 -5.58 -10.81
N GLU A 101 -13.44 -4.43 -11.10
CA GLU A 101 -14.14 -3.15 -11.23
C GLU A 101 -13.76 -2.45 -12.54
N GLU A 102 -14.64 -1.61 -13.05
CA GLU A 102 -14.35 -0.77 -14.22
C GLU A 102 -13.36 0.37 -13.87
N ILE A 103 -12.56 0.74 -14.86
CA ILE A 103 -11.72 1.94 -14.76
C ILE A 103 -12.63 3.17 -14.90
N GLY A 104 -12.55 4.06 -13.93
CA GLY A 104 -13.43 5.21 -13.87
C GLY A 104 -12.70 6.54 -13.64
N PHE A 105 -13.49 7.61 -13.48
CA PHE A 105 -12.97 8.96 -13.25
C PHE A 105 -12.00 9.08 -12.06
N GLY A 106 -12.16 8.20 -11.04
CA GLY A 106 -11.26 8.17 -9.90
C GLY A 106 -9.87 7.69 -10.29
N ASP A 107 -9.78 6.70 -11.16
CA ASP A 107 -8.51 6.15 -11.65
C ASP A 107 -7.83 7.15 -12.59
N GLU A 108 -8.62 7.81 -13.46
CA GLU A 108 -8.11 8.88 -14.32
C GLU A 108 -7.56 10.06 -13.48
N TYR A 109 -8.26 10.46 -12.42
CA TYR A 109 -7.79 11.50 -11.51
C TYR A 109 -6.44 11.11 -10.87
N ILE A 110 -6.29 9.85 -10.43
CA ILE A 110 -5.06 9.33 -9.83
C ILE A 110 -3.92 9.29 -10.86
N ALA A 111 -4.18 8.77 -12.05
CA ALA A 111 -3.19 8.71 -13.13
C ALA A 111 -2.63 10.09 -13.48
N LYS A 112 -3.49 11.12 -13.49
CA LYS A 112 -3.07 12.51 -13.75
C LYS A 112 -2.15 13.09 -12.68
N GLN A 113 -2.20 12.60 -11.42
CA GLN A 113 -1.30 13.05 -10.36
C GLN A 113 0.15 12.57 -10.55
N VAL A 114 0.35 11.53 -11.36
CA VAL A 114 1.65 10.89 -11.53
C VAL A 114 2.21 10.98 -12.96
N LEU A 115 1.66 11.83 -13.81
CA LEU A 115 2.12 12.01 -15.19
C LEU A 115 3.59 12.43 -15.27
N ASN A 116 4.08 13.16 -14.28
CA ASN A 116 5.48 13.62 -14.21
C ASN A 116 6.43 12.59 -13.59
N GLN A 117 5.91 11.46 -13.09
CA GLN A 117 6.73 10.41 -12.51
C GLN A 117 7.37 9.56 -13.61
N ARG A 118 8.68 9.28 -13.46
CA ARG A 118 9.45 8.55 -14.49
C ARG A 118 9.36 7.02 -14.36
N ARG A 119 8.99 6.53 -13.19
CA ARG A 119 9.01 5.10 -12.86
C ARG A 119 7.64 4.72 -12.28
N VAL A 120 6.70 4.49 -13.19
CA VAL A 120 5.33 4.09 -12.84
C VAL A 120 5.09 2.66 -13.28
N LEU A 121 4.59 1.85 -12.35
CA LEU A 121 4.07 0.51 -12.62
C LEU A 121 2.59 0.47 -12.29
N ILE A 122 1.87 -0.45 -12.91
CA ILE A 122 0.46 -0.72 -12.60
C ILE A 122 0.33 -2.15 -12.09
N ALA A 123 -0.25 -2.32 -10.90
CA ALA A 123 -0.72 -3.61 -10.41
C ALA A 123 -2.21 -3.76 -10.71
N VAL A 124 -2.56 -4.76 -11.52
CA VAL A 124 -3.96 -5.18 -11.67
C VAL A 124 -4.26 -6.15 -10.53
N THR A 125 -4.91 -5.64 -9.50
CA THR A 125 -5.14 -6.34 -8.22
C THR A 125 -6.39 -7.21 -8.26
N LYS A 126 -6.58 -8.06 -7.23
CA LYS A 126 -7.75 -8.94 -7.07
C LYS A 126 -7.98 -9.90 -8.24
N THR A 127 -6.91 -10.41 -8.85
CA THR A 127 -7.02 -11.35 -9.99
C THR A 127 -7.71 -12.66 -9.59
N ASP A 128 -7.70 -13.01 -8.30
CA ASP A 128 -8.40 -14.14 -7.71
C ASP A 128 -9.94 -14.01 -7.75
N SER A 129 -10.47 -12.82 -7.96
CA SER A 129 -11.92 -12.55 -8.01
C SER A 129 -12.52 -12.65 -9.41
N VAL A 130 -11.70 -12.80 -10.47
CA VAL A 130 -12.15 -12.83 -11.85
C VAL A 130 -11.66 -14.05 -12.60
N LYS A 131 -12.33 -14.39 -13.72
CA LYS A 131 -11.88 -15.45 -14.63
C LYS A 131 -10.74 -14.94 -15.51
N GLN A 132 -9.96 -15.90 -16.05
CA GLN A 132 -8.81 -15.59 -16.91
C GLN A 132 -9.18 -14.74 -18.15
N GLU A 133 -10.32 -15.00 -18.77
CA GLU A 133 -10.78 -14.23 -19.94
C GLU A 133 -11.06 -12.76 -19.57
N THR A 134 -11.69 -12.53 -18.40
CA THR A 134 -11.93 -11.19 -17.86
C THR A 134 -10.62 -10.49 -17.52
N LEU A 135 -9.66 -11.23 -16.95
CA LEU A 135 -8.34 -10.68 -16.64
C LEU A 135 -7.58 -10.25 -17.88
N LEU A 136 -7.61 -11.06 -18.96
CA LEU A 136 -6.96 -10.69 -20.23
C LEU A 136 -7.58 -9.42 -20.83
N ALA A 137 -8.91 -9.32 -20.84
CA ALA A 137 -9.59 -8.10 -21.29
C ALA A 137 -9.23 -6.89 -20.44
N LYS A 138 -9.12 -7.08 -19.11
CA LYS A 138 -8.73 -6.03 -18.18
C LYS A 138 -7.30 -5.54 -18.40
N LEU A 139 -6.35 -6.41 -18.67
CA LEU A 139 -4.97 -6.03 -18.98
C LEU A 139 -4.88 -5.16 -20.24
N ILE A 140 -5.67 -5.48 -21.27
CA ILE A 140 -5.78 -4.67 -22.49
C ILE A 140 -6.38 -3.30 -22.16
N GLU A 141 -7.51 -3.26 -21.44
CA GLU A 141 -8.18 -2.03 -20.98
C GLU A 141 -7.23 -1.11 -20.19
N VAL A 142 -6.43 -1.69 -19.28
CA VAL A 142 -5.43 -0.93 -18.48
C VAL A 142 -4.36 -0.34 -19.39
N GLY A 143 -3.86 -1.07 -20.37
CA GLY A 143 -2.89 -0.56 -21.35
C GLY A 143 -3.45 0.60 -22.19
N GLU A 144 -4.67 0.46 -22.70
CA GLU A 144 -5.37 1.50 -23.46
C GLU A 144 -5.66 2.73 -22.58
N PHE A 145 -6.08 2.51 -21.35
CA PHE A 145 -6.29 3.57 -20.37
C PHE A 145 -5.01 4.36 -20.11
N ALA A 146 -3.90 3.69 -19.82
CA ALA A 146 -2.61 4.34 -19.57
C ALA A 146 -2.19 5.21 -20.77
N ALA A 147 -2.33 4.68 -21.98
CA ALA A 147 -2.03 5.41 -23.22
C ALA A 147 -2.97 6.62 -23.41
N SER A 148 -4.27 6.47 -23.13
CA SER A 148 -5.27 7.53 -23.31
C SER A 148 -5.06 8.75 -22.41
N VAL A 149 -4.54 8.52 -21.18
CA VAL A 149 -4.24 9.60 -20.25
C VAL A 149 -2.80 10.12 -20.38
N GLY A 150 -2.00 9.54 -21.29
CA GLY A 150 -0.59 9.94 -21.51
C GLY A 150 0.36 9.48 -20.42
N LEU A 151 0.01 8.42 -19.68
CA LEU A 151 0.84 7.88 -18.62
C LEU A 151 1.92 6.95 -19.20
N SER A 152 3.20 7.23 -18.90
CA SER A 152 4.31 6.34 -19.24
C SER A 152 4.42 5.25 -18.19
N VAL A 153 3.98 4.04 -18.54
CA VAL A 153 3.99 2.87 -17.65
C VAL A 153 5.14 1.95 -18.04
N ALA A 154 5.97 1.58 -17.06
CA ALA A 154 7.06 0.65 -17.27
C ALA A 154 6.57 -0.80 -17.41
N GLU A 155 5.66 -1.20 -16.52
CA GLU A 155 5.14 -2.57 -16.44
C GLU A 155 3.69 -2.59 -15.96
N ILE A 156 2.90 -3.58 -16.43
CA ILE A 156 1.55 -3.89 -15.93
C ILE A 156 1.58 -5.33 -15.41
N VAL A 157 1.35 -5.51 -14.11
CA VAL A 157 1.48 -6.80 -13.44
C VAL A 157 0.14 -7.23 -12.85
N PRO A 158 -0.44 -8.37 -13.30
CA PRO A 158 -1.62 -8.95 -12.66
C PRO A 158 -1.23 -9.59 -11.32
N ILE A 159 -1.99 -9.31 -10.25
CA ILE A 159 -1.63 -9.72 -8.90
C ILE A 159 -2.83 -10.19 -8.09
N SER A 160 -2.64 -11.27 -7.32
CA SER A 160 -3.47 -11.59 -6.18
C SER A 160 -2.67 -11.48 -4.88
N ALA A 161 -2.83 -10.38 -4.16
CA ALA A 161 -2.23 -10.22 -2.85
C ALA A 161 -2.78 -11.22 -1.82
N LYS A 162 -4.01 -11.70 -2.01
CA LYS A 162 -4.66 -12.69 -1.15
C LYS A 162 -4.04 -14.07 -1.28
N ASN A 163 -3.67 -14.46 -2.50
CA ASN A 163 -3.07 -15.75 -2.81
C ASN A 163 -1.55 -15.67 -2.96
N GLU A 164 -0.97 -14.48 -2.74
CA GLU A 164 0.45 -14.15 -2.95
C GLU A 164 0.94 -14.44 -4.38
N ASP A 165 0.01 -14.41 -5.36
CA ASP A 165 0.32 -14.67 -6.76
C ASP A 165 0.99 -13.45 -7.39
N GLN A 166 2.13 -13.66 -8.07
CA GLN A 166 2.97 -12.65 -8.71
C GLN A 166 3.58 -11.58 -7.77
N THR A 167 3.52 -11.76 -6.45
CA THR A 167 4.09 -10.79 -5.48
C THR A 167 5.61 -10.69 -5.58
N ASP A 168 6.30 -11.83 -5.75
CA ASP A 168 7.76 -11.84 -5.92
C ASP A 168 8.20 -11.21 -7.24
N LEU A 169 7.44 -11.42 -8.33
CA LEU A 169 7.69 -10.76 -9.60
C LEU A 169 7.55 -9.23 -9.44
N LEU A 170 6.48 -8.77 -8.80
CA LEU A 170 6.27 -7.35 -8.56
C LEU A 170 7.41 -6.75 -7.72
N LEU A 171 7.85 -7.44 -6.67
CA LEU A 171 8.98 -7.01 -5.84
C LEU A 171 10.25 -6.85 -6.68
N SER A 172 10.55 -7.83 -7.55
CA SER A 172 11.73 -7.78 -8.42
C SER A 172 11.66 -6.59 -9.39
N LEU A 173 10.51 -6.39 -10.05
CA LEU A 173 10.31 -5.28 -10.99
C LEU A 173 10.41 -3.90 -10.32
N LEU A 174 9.89 -3.78 -9.10
CA LEU A 174 10.01 -2.54 -8.30
C LEU A 174 11.45 -2.31 -7.85
N ALA A 175 12.16 -3.37 -7.40
CA ALA A 175 13.55 -3.28 -6.98
C ALA A 175 14.48 -2.82 -8.11
N GLU A 176 14.19 -3.20 -9.36
CA GLU A 176 14.95 -2.71 -10.54
C GLU A 176 14.88 -1.18 -10.67
N LYS A 177 13.79 -0.57 -10.23
CA LYS A 177 13.55 0.88 -10.35
C LYS A 177 14.18 1.68 -9.20
N LEU A 178 14.68 1.02 -8.15
CA LEU A 178 15.31 1.69 -7.02
C LEU A 178 16.72 2.18 -7.37
N PRO A 179 17.18 3.27 -6.76
CA PRO A 179 18.56 3.74 -6.90
C PRO A 179 19.55 2.83 -6.17
N ILE A 180 20.80 2.83 -6.63
CA ILE A 180 21.90 2.23 -5.89
C ILE A 180 22.09 3.03 -4.60
N SER A 181 21.96 2.35 -3.46
CA SER A 181 22.04 2.96 -2.14
C SER A 181 22.29 1.88 -1.07
N PRO A 182 22.98 2.19 0.01
CA PRO A 182 22.98 1.33 1.19
C PRO A 182 21.57 1.24 1.80
N SER A 183 21.36 0.26 2.66
CA SER A 183 20.10 0.14 3.42
C SER A 183 19.79 1.42 4.19
N LEU A 184 18.54 1.85 4.15
CA LEU A 184 18.05 3.08 4.79
C LEU A 184 17.56 2.83 6.22
N TYR A 185 17.20 1.58 6.52
CA TYR A 185 16.71 1.12 7.82
C TYR A 185 17.46 -0.15 8.26
N PRO A 186 17.48 -0.48 9.55
CA PRO A 186 17.94 -1.79 10.02
C PRO A 186 17.19 -2.94 9.33
N GLU A 187 17.89 -4.04 9.03
CA GLU A 187 17.32 -5.15 8.24
C GLU A 187 16.26 -5.96 8.98
N ASP A 188 16.25 -5.89 10.30
CA ASP A 188 15.36 -6.64 11.20
C ASP A 188 13.99 -5.98 11.40
N ILE A 189 13.81 -4.74 10.95
CA ILE A 189 12.53 -4.05 11.07
C ILE A 189 11.68 -4.16 9.79
N THR A 190 10.38 -4.27 9.97
CA THR A 190 9.40 -4.37 8.86
C THR A 190 8.49 -3.15 8.76
N THR A 191 8.56 -2.25 9.72
CA THR A 191 7.87 -0.96 9.73
C THR A 191 8.57 -0.02 10.68
N ASP A 192 8.50 1.28 10.40
CA ASP A 192 8.99 2.34 11.30
C ASP A 192 7.89 2.84 12.27
N GLN A 193 6.71 2.21 12.22
CA GLN A 193 5.59 2.58 13.06
C GLN A 193 5.79 2.07 14.50
N ALA A 194 5.48 2.91 15.48
CA ALA A 194 5.50 2.51 16.88
C ALA A 194 4.50 1.35 17.13
N SER A 195 4.88 0.40 17.98
CA SER A 195 4.04 -0.77 18.30
C SER A 195 2.64 -0.38 18.80
N GLU A 196 2.56 0.68 19.62
CA GLU A 196 1.30 1.23 20.12
C GLU A 196 0.35 1.66 18.99
N MET A 197 0.89 2.30 17.95
CA MET A 197 0.09 2.73 16.81
C MET A 197 -0.42 1.54 15.98
N THR A 198 0.40 0.50 15.81
CA THR A 198 -0.02 -0.75 15.16
C THR A 198 -1.14 -1.43 15.94
N ILE A 199 -1.02 -1.50 17.27
CA ILE A 199 -2.05 -2.08 18.15
C ILE A 199 -3.34 -1.26 18.09
N THR A 200 -3.24 0.05 18.17
CA THR A 200 -4.39 0.97 18.02
C THR A 200 -5.15 0.71 16.74
N GLU A 201 -4.45 0.57 15.62
CA GLU A 201 -5.06 0.28 14.33
C GLU A 201 -5.67 -1.13 14.27
N LEU A 202 -5.06 -2.16 14.86
CA LEU A 202 -5.63 -3.51 14.92
C LEU A 202 -6.93 -3.55 15.75
N ILE A 203 -6.98 -2.84 16.88
CA ILE A 203 -8.20 -2.72 17.68
C ILE A 203 -9.29 -1.97 16.87
N ARG A 204 -8.89 -0.91 16.16
CA ARG A 204 -9.81 -0.14 15.31
C ARG A 204 -10.36 -1.00 14.15
N GLU A 205 -9.55 -1.84 13.52
CA GLU A 205 -9.99 -2.79 12.49
C GLU A 205 -11.06 -3.74 13.04
N ALA A 206 -10.79 -4.39 14.17
CA ALA A 206 -11.73 -5.32 14.80
C ALA A 206 -13.06 -4.63 15.20
N ALA A 207 -13.00 -3.37 15.62
CA ALA A 207 -14.19 -2.59 15.93
C ALA A 207 -15.00 -2.27 14.66
N ILE A 208 -14.35 -1.90 13.58
CA ILE A 208 -14.98 -1.55 12.29
C ILE A 208 -15.60 -2.78 11.61
N GLU A 209 -14.96 -3.94 11.67
CA GLU A 209 -15.46 -5.17 11.03
C GLU A 209 -16.84 -5.60 11.53
N ASN A 210 -17.18 -5.26 12.77
CA ASN A 210 -18.43 -5.64 13.41
C ASN A 210 -19.54 -4.58 13.31
N LEU A 211 -19.29 -3.47 12.62
CA LEU A 211 -20.28 -2.39 12.44
C LEU A 211 -20.97 -2.51 11.09
N TYR A 212 -22.29 -2.70 11.11
CA TYR A 212 -23.09 -2.85 9.90
C TYR A 212 -23.78 -1.56 9.43
N GLU A 213 -24.00 -0.57 10.29
CA GLU A 213 -24.79 0.62 9.96
C GLU A 213 -24.21 1.95 10.47
N GLU A 214 -23.16 1.94 11.29
CA GLU A 214 -22.59 3.14 11.89
C GLU A 214 -21.42 3.72 11.08
N VAL A 215 -21.17 5.03 11.26
CA VAL A 215 -20.16 5.77 10.47
C VAL A 215 -18.74 5.33 10.90
N PRO A 216 -18.01 4.53 10.13
CA PRO A 216 -16.67 4.03 10.51
C PRO A 216 -15.66 5.15 10.78
N HIS A 217 -15.99 6.37 10.38
CA HIS A 217 -15.14 7.56 10.51
C HIS A 217 -15.11 8.15 11.93
N SER A 218 -16.05 7.81 12.81
CA SER A 218 -16.10 8.33 14.19
C SER A 218 -15.27 7.49 15.17
N ILE A 219 -14.90 6.25 14.82
CA ILE A 219 -14.15 5.39 15.72
C ILE A 219 -12.70 5.85 15.85
N VAL A 220 -12.32 6.17 17.09
CA VAL A 220 -10.96 6.46 17.49
C VAL A 220 -10.60 5.54 18.66
N VAL A 221 -9.40 4.94 18.61
CA VAL A 221 -8.87 4.11 19.69
C VAL A 221 -7.68 4.86 20.32
N THR A 222 -7.65 4.92 21.64
CA THR A 222 -6.50 5.41 22.41
C THR A 222 -5.97 4.30 23.30
N ILE A 223 -4.66 4.13 23.36
CA ILE A 223 -4.02 3.24 24.35
C ILE A 223 -3.76 4.06 25.61
N ASP A 224 -4.38 3.63 26.70
CA ASP A 224 -4.28 4.29 28.01
C ASP A 224 -3.06 3.75 28.77
N GLU A 225 -2.79 2.45 28.66
CA GLU A 225 -1.66 1.78 29.29
C GLU A 225 -1.22 0.55 28.49
N MET A 226 0.09 0.31 28.41
CA MET A 226 0.69 -0.88 27.84
C MET A 226 1.83 -1.37 28.72
N THR A 227 1.62 -2.49 29.41
CA THR A 227 2.58 -3.04 30.38
C THR A 227 3.03 -4.43 29.97
N LYS A 228 4.35 -4.66 29.85
CA LYS A 228 4.90 -5.98 29.57
C LYS A 228 4.87 -6.84 30.83
N ARG A 229 4.31 -8.07 30.75
CA ARG A 229 4.30 -9.02 31.87
C ARG A 229 5.71 -9.54 32.13
N GLU A 230 6.11 -9.52 33.41
CA GLU A 230 7.40 -10.08 33.82
C GLU A 230 7.53 -11.56 33.43
N GLY A 231 8.67 -11.90 32.83
CA GLY A 231 9.01 -13.28 32.45
C GLY A 231 8.20 -13.88 31.30
N LYS A 232 7.37 -13.10 30.61
CA LYS A 232 6.57 -13.54 29.46
C LYS A 232 6.66 -12.54 28.31
N ASP A 233 6.48 -13.05 27.09
CA ASP A 233 6.42 -12.18 25.90
C ASP A 233 4.97 -11.79 25.60
N PHE A 234 4.28 -11.23 26.61
CA PHE A 234 2.91 -10.74 26.54
C PHE A 234 2.83 -9.32 27.10
N PHE A 235 1.91 -8.54 26.53
CA PHE A 235 1.56 -7.22 27.00
C PHE A 235 0.12 -7.22 27.51
N ASP A 236 -0.10 -6.55 28.63
CA ASP A 236 -1.42 -6.13 29.07
C ASP A 236 -1.68 -4.74 28.48
N ILE A 237 -2.80 -4.58 27.77
CA ILE A 237 -3.12 -3.36 27.06
C ILE A 237 -4.48 -2.89 27.52
N HIS A 238 -4.54 -1.67 28.05
CA HIS A 238 -5.77 -0.95 28.32
C HIS A 238 -5.98 0.07 27.23
N ALA A 239 -7.13 0.02 26.56
CA ALA A 239 -7.47 0.90 25.47
C ALA A 239 -8.90 1.41 25.58
N THR A 240 -9.11 2.66 25.22
CA THR A 240 -10.44 3.29 25.16
C THR A 240 -10.88 3.42 23.71
N LEU A 241 -12.09 2.92 23.44
CA LEU A 241 -12.77 3.06 22.15
C LEU A 241 -13.74 4.24 22.22
N HIS A 242 -13.47 5.27 21.43
CA HIS A 242 -14.35 6.43 21.26
C HIS A 242 -15.22 6.21 20.02
N VAL A 243 -16.53 6.40 20.15
CA VAL A 243 -17.54 6.22 19.10
C VAL A 243 -18.28 7.52 18.83
#